data_9815297f3c50083438e52aad0bd0ed7a
#
_entry.id   9815297f3c50083438e52aad0bd0ed7a
#
_cell.length_a   1.000
_cell.length_b   1.000
_cell.length_c   1.000
_cell.angle_alpha   90.00
_cell.angle_beta   90.00
_cell.angle_gamma   90.00
#
_symmetry.space_group_name_H-M   'P 1'
#
loop_
_entity.id
_entity.type
_entity.pdbx_description
1 polymer ?
#
loop_
_entity_poly.entity_id
_entity_poly.type
_entity_poly.pdbx_seq_one_letter_code
_entity_poly.pdbx_strand_id
1 'polypeptide(L)'
;QLSGGQRRRLDVALGIIGNPELLFLDEPTTGFDPEARRQFWELIRSLQFAGTTILLTTHYLDEAEALADRVAVINHGKIIEVATPTTLGNRQNALALVKWRDGESESHQPTEFVKELSAKYNGEVPELQVIRPSLEDIYLRMIGE
;
A
#
# COMPACT_ATOMS: atom_id res chain seq x y z
N GLN A 1 27.74 -4.62 18.92
CA GLN A 1 27.35 -4.81 17.52
C GLN A 1 25.94 -4.25 17.32
N LEU A 2 25.74 -3.50 16.24
CA LEU A 2 24.42 -2.99 15.88
C LEU A 2 23.51 -4.15 15.42
N SER A 3 22.21 -4.09 15.78
CA SER A 3 21.20 -4.97 15.19
C SER A 3 21.04 -4.71 13.68
N GLY A 4 20.45 -5.65 12.92
CA GLY A 4 20.19 -5.45 11.49
C GLY A 4 19.40 -4.18 11.21
N GLY A 5 18.34 -3.91 11.98
CA GLY A 5 17.55 -2.69 11.86
C GLY A 5 18.33 -1.41 12.20
N GLN A 6 19.23 -1.45 13.20
CA GLN A 6 20.09 -0.31 13.52
C GLN A 6 21.10 -0.01 12.42
N ARG A 7 21.67 -1.05 11.79
CA ARG A 7 22.53 -0.87 10.60
C ARG A 7 21.77 -0.20 9.47
N ARG A 8 20.58 -0.70 9.14
CA ARG A 8 19.77 -0.15 8.06
C ARG A 8 19.41 1.32 8.28
N ARG A 9 19.08 1.69 9.52
CA ARG A 9 18.84 3.11 9.88
C ARG A 9 20.10 3.96 9.69
N LEU A 10 21.27 3.43 10.03
CA LEU A 10 22.54 4.11 9.83
C LEU A 10 22.85 4.28 8.34
N ASP A 11 22.62 3.25 7.52
CA ASP A 11 22.84 3.33 6.06
C ASP A 11 21.96 4.42 5.43
N VAL A 12 20.69 4.49 5.83
CA VAL A 12 19.79 5.56 5.39
C VAL A 12 20.27 6.93 5.87
N ALA A 13 20.66 7.05 7.14
CA ALA A 13 21.18 8.31 7.67
C ALA A 13 22.42 8.80 6.90
N LEU A 14 23.32 7.90 6.52
CA LEU A 14 24.48 8.22 5.69
C LEU A 14 24.06 8.67 4.29
N GLY A 15 23.04 8.06 3.71
CA GLY A 15 22.51 8.42 2.38
C GLY A 15 21.91 9.83 2.33
N ILE A 16 21.32 10.31 3.43
CA ILE A 16 20.63 11.61 3.47
C ILE A 16 21.49 12.77 3.98
N ILE A 17 22.67 12.50 4.54
CA ILE A 17 23.51 13.50 5.20
C ILE A 17 23.94 14.65 4.27
N GLY A 18 24.02 14.37 2.96
CA GLY A 18 24.40 15.31 1.92
C GLY A 18 23.23 16.10 1.29
N ASN A 19 22.02 16.02 1.84
CA ASN A 19 20.82 16.59 1.23
C ASN A 19 20.67 16.23 -0.26
N PRO A 20 20.57 14.94 -0.61
CA PRO A 20 20.54 14.53 -2.01
C PRO A 20 19.24 14.98 -2.69
N GLU A 21 19.35 15.37 -3.96
CA GLU A 21 18.16 15.60 -4.81
C GLU A 21 17.47 14.29 -5.20
N LEU A 22 18.23 13.19 -5.27
CA LEU A 22 17.75 11.85 -5.61
C LEU A 22 18.32 10.81 -4.64
N LEU A 23 17.45 10.00 -4.08
CA LEU A 23 17.77 8.94 -3.12
C LEU A 23 17.26 7.59 -3.62
N PHE A 24 18.11 6.59 -3.66
CA PHE A 24 17.78 5.21 -3.98
C PHE A 24 17.74 4.37 -2.71
N LEU A 25 16.62 3.69 -2.47
CA LEU A 25 16.41 2.84 -1.31
C LEU A 25 15.96 1.45 -1.78
N ASP A 26 16.79 0.45 -1.50
CA ASP A 26 16.49 -0.93 -1.83
C ASP A 26 16.01 -1.68 -0.60
N GLU A 27 14.71 -2.06 -0.58
CA GLU A 27 14.03 -2.75 0.51
C GLU A 27 14.36 -2.18 1.90
N PRO A 28 14.19 -0.88 2.14
CA PRO A 28 14.78 -0.19 3.29
C PRO A 28 14.23 -0.63 4.64
N THR A 29 13.00 -1.17 4.71
CA THR A 29 12.34 -1.55 5.96
C THR A 29 12.39 -3.05 6.26
N THR A 30 13.10 -3.81 5.44
CA THR A 30 13.24 -5.26 5.67
C THR A 30 13.85 -5.52 7.05
N GLY A 31 13.15 -6.35 7.85
CA GLY A 31 13.55 -6.69 9.23
C GLY A 31 13.20 -5.63 10.28
N PHE A 32 12.46 -4.57 9.93
CA PHE A 32 11.95 -3.61 10.91
C PHE A 32 10.70 -4.18 11.59
N ASP A 33 10.56 -3.89 12.89
CA ASP A 33 9.29 -4.05 13.58
C ASP A 33 8.27 -2.98 13.09
N PRO A 34 6.97 -3.14 13.39
CA PRO A 34 5.94 -2.22 12.91
C PRO A 34 6.14 -0.77 13.35
N GLU A 35 6.70 -0.53 14.55
CA GLU A 35 6.96 0.82 15.06
C GLU A 35 8.12 1.46 14.30
N ALA A 36 9.23 0.74 14.15
CA ALA A 36 10.37 1.18 13.39
C ALA A 36 10.02 1.51 11.93
N ARG A 37 9.13 0.69 11.31
CA ARG A 37 8.65 0.92 9.95
C ARG A 37 7.86 2.23 9.85
N ARG A 38 6.95 2.51 10.78
CA ARG A 38 6.19 3.77 10.80
C ARG A 38 7.09 4.99 10.95
N GLN A 39 8.06 4.94 11.87
CA GLN A 39 9.03 6.01 12.06
C GLN A 39 9.86 6.25 10.78
N PHE A 40 10.23 5.18 10.09
CA PHE A 40 10.92 5.28 8.81
C PHE A 40 10.04 5.93 7.73
N TRP A 41 8.77 5.58 7.64
CA TRP A 41 7.83 6.19 6.70
C TRP A 41 7.65 7.69 6.95
N GLU A 42 7.62 8.11 8.22
CA GLU A 42 7.57 9.53 8.58
C GLU A 42 8.83 10.27 8.10
N LEU A 43 10.00 9.66 8.26
CA LEU A 43 11.25 10.20 7.74
C LEU A 43 11.21 10.35 6.21
N ILE A 44 10.79 9.31 5.48
CA ILE A 44 10.67 9.34 4.01
C ILE A 44 9.73 10.47 3.57
N ARG A 45 8.56 10.60 4.20
CA ARG A 45 7.63 11.70 3.90
C ARG A 45 8.23 13.08 4.15
N SER A 46 9.02 13.23 5.21
CA SER A 46 9.70 14.50 5.49
C SER A 46 10.73 14.86 4.42
N LEU A 47 11.46 13.86 3.89
CA LEU A 47 12.41 14.05 2.79
C LEU A 47 11.70 14.41 1.47
N GLN A 48 10.59 13.75 1.16
CA GLN A 48 9.75 14.07 0.01
C GLN A 48 9.23 15.51 0.10
N PHE A 49 8.72 15.90 1.27
CA PHE A 49 8.24 17.26 1.50
C PHE A 49 9.36 18.30 1.36
N ALA A 50 10.60 17.95 1.74
CA ALA A 50 11.77 18.79 1.56
C ALA A 50 12.28 18.86 0.09
N GLY A 51 11.67 18.09 -0.82
CA GLY A 51 11.97 18.12 -2.26
C GLY A 51 12.91 17.02 -2.76
N THR A 52 13.26 16.05 -1.91
CA THR A 52 14.06 14.89 -2.34
C THR A 52 13.22 13.95 -3.20
N THR A 53 13.70 13.62 -4.39
CA THR A 53 13.12 12.55 -5.21
C THR A 53 13.61 11.19 -4.69
N ILE A 54 12.68 10.25 -4.45
CA ILE A 54 13.02 8.95 -3.86
C ILE A 54 12.58 7.84 -4.81
N LEU A 55 13.51 6.98 -5.20
CA LEU A 55 13.22 5.69 -5.82
C LEU A 55 13.42 4.59 -4.80
N LEU A 56 12.32 3.92 -4.42
CA LEU A 56 12.29 2.89 -3.40
C LEU A 56 11.84 1.57 -4.02
N THR A 57 12.55 0.49 -3.74
CA THR A 57 12.06 -0.87 -4.02
C THR A 57 11.52 -1.49 -2.74
N THR A 58 10.43 -2.23 -2.85
CA THR A 58 9.86 -2.96 -1.73
C THR A 58 9.00 -4.13 -2.22
N HIS A 59 8.91 -5.16 -1.41
CA HIS A 59 7.92 -6.23 -1.55
C HIS A 59 6.75 -6.06 -0.57
N TYR A 60 6.79 -5.03 0.28
CA TYR A 60 5.69 -4.67 1.18
C TYR A 60 4.74 -3.70 0.47
N LEU A 61 3.58 -4.19 0.07
CA LEU A 61 2.61 -3.39 -0.70
C LEU A 61 1.98 -2.27 0.13
N ASP A 62 1.87 -2.45 1.44
CA ASP A 62 1.48 -1.41 2.41
C ASP A 62 2.47 -0.25 2.45
N GLU A 63 3.77 -0.52 2.31
CA GLU A 63 4.81 0.51 2.20
C GLU A 63 4.65 1.31 0.90
N ALA A 64 4.47 0.62 -0.23
CA ALA A 64 4.21 1.27 -1.51
C ALA A 64 2.92 2.12 -1.45
N GLU A 65 1.85 1.61 -0.85
CA GLU A 65 0.59 2.34 -0.68
C GLU A 65 0.73 3.58 0.22
N ALA A 66 1.56 3.49 1.26
CA ALA A 66 1.76 4.57 2.21
C ALA A 66 2.67 5.69 1.69
N LEU A 67 3.66 5.38 0.86
CA LEU A 67 4.74 6.30 0.52
C LEU A 67 4.76 6.77 -0.93
N ALA A 68 4.29 5.94 -1.87
CA ALA A 68 4.53 6.19 -3.27
C ALA A 68 3.51 7.13 -3.90
N ASP A 69 3.98 8.11 -4.66
CA ASP A 69 3.15 8.87 -5.60
C ASP A 69 2.84 8.03 -6.84
N ARG A 70 3.79 7.19 -7.25
CA ARG A 70 3.67 6.26 -8.38
C ARG A 70 4.33 4.93 -8.04
N VAL A 71 3.69 3.85 -8.44
CA VAL A 71 4.18 2.47 -8.30
C VAL A 71 4.45 1.90 -9.69
N ALA A 72 5.63 1.32 -9.88
CA ALA A 72 5.97 0.51 -11.04
C ALA A 72 5.98 -0.97 -10.63
N VAL A 73 5.14 -1.78 -11.26
CA VAL A 73 5.13 -3.23 -11.05
C VAL A 73 6.09 -3.89 -12.03
N ILE A 74 7.03 -4.66 -11.48
CA ILE A 74 8.02 -5.41 -12.26
C ILE A 74 7.74 -6.91 -12.12
N ASN A 75 7.63 -7.59 -13.25
CA ASN A 75 7.51 -9.05 -13.31
C ASN A 75 8.37 -9.61 -14.43
N HIS A 76 9.15 -10.66 -14.15
CA HIS A 76 10.09 -11.27 -15.10
C HIS A 76 11.00 -10.26 -15.81
N GLY A 77 11.51 -9.26 -15.08
CA GLY A 77 12.42 -8.23 -15.59
C GLY A 77 11.77 -7.18 -16.49
N LYS A 78 10.45 -7.11 -16.56
CA LYS A 78 9.69 -6.12 -17.35
C LYS A 78 8.78 -5.31 -16.44
N ILE A 79 8.67 -4.02 -16.73
CA ILE A 79 7.66 -3.16 -16.12
C ILE A 79 6.32 -3.49 -16.79
N ILE A 80 5.34 -3.94 -15.98
CA ILE A 80 3.99 -4.27 -16.41
C ILE A 80 3.14 -3.00 -16.48
N GLU A 81 3.18 -2.20 -15.43
CA GLU A 81 2.40 -0.97 -15.31
C GLU A 81 3.10 0.03 -14.41
N VAL A 82 2.87 1.33 -14.66
CA VAL A 82 3.26 2.43 -13.79
C VAL A 82 2.04 3.31 -13.54
N ALA A 83 1.57 3.36 -12.29
CA ALA A 83 0.37 4.11 -11.93
C ALA A 83 0.45 4.62 -10.48
N THR A 84 -0.55 5.39 -10.04
CA THR A 84 -0.68 5.70 -8.61
C THR A 84 -1.16 4.45 -7.84
N PRO A 85 -0.91 4.34 -6.53
CA PRO A 85 -1.42 3.22 -5.73
C PRO A 85 -2.94 3.02 -5.83
N THR A 86 -3.67 4.10 -6.09
CA THR A 86 -5.14 4.06 -6.21
C THR A 86 -5.64 3.62 -7.57
N THR A 87 -4.86 3.85 -8.64
CA THR A 87 -5.26 3.55 -10.02
C THR A 87 -4.63 2.29 -10.59
N LEU A 88 -3.57 1.78 -9.96
CA LEU A 88 -2.85 0.58 -10.40
C LEU A 88 -3.80 -0.60 -10.63
N GLY A 89 -3.68 -1.26 -11.78
CA GLY A 89 -4.53 -2.41 -12.14
C GLY A 89 -6.02 -2.08 -12.14
N ASN A 90 -6.40 -0.83 -12.42
CA ASN A 90 -7.79 -0.36 -12.37
C ASN A 90 -8.46 -0.49 -10.99
N ARG A 91 -7.68 -0.44 -9.91
CA ARG A 91 -8.14 -0.64 -8.53
C ARG A 91 -9.34 0.24 -8.15
N GLN A 92 -9.35 1.49 -8.61
CA GLN A 92 -10.41 2.45 -8.32
C GLN A 92 -11.80 1.99 -8.78
N ASN A 93 -11.87 1.15 -9.81
CA ASN A 93 -13.11 0.59 -10.37
C ASN A 93 -13.33 -0.87 -9.97
N ALA A 94 -12.48 -1.43 -9.13
CA ALA A 94 -12.63 -2.80 -8.67
C ALA A 94 -13.87 -2.96 -7.78
N LEU A 95 -14.51 -4.13 -7.86
CA LEU A 95 -15.64 -4.49 -7.01
C LEU A 95 -15.24 -4.41 -5.54
N ALA A 96 -16.12 -3.87 -4.72
CA ALA A 96 -16.02 -3.98 -3.27
C ALA A 96 -16.73 -5.24 -2.80
N LEU A 97 -16.10 -5.97 -1.90
CA LEU A 97 -16.70 -7.12 -1.23
C LEU A 97 -17.48 -6.62 -0.01
N VAL A 98 -18.76 -6.86 0.00
CA VAL A 98 -19.63 -6.59 1.15
C VAL A 98 -19.89 -7.91 1.87
N LYS A 99 -19.48 -7.99 3.13
CA LYS A 99 -19.68 -9.15 4.01
C LYS A 99 -20.62 -8.79 5.15
N TRP A 100 -21.45 -9.73 5.53
CA TRP A 100 -22.30 -9.64 6.72
C TRP A 100 -22.48 -11.05 7.30
N ARG A 101 -23.06 -11.17 8.49
CA ARG A 101 -23.19 -12.46 9.20
C ARG A 101 -23.68 -13.62 8.32
N ASP A 102 -24.66 -13.34 7.46
CA ASP A 102 -25.40 -14.39 6.74
C ASP A 102 -24.94 -14.55 5.28
N GLY A 103 -23.92 -13.79 4.84
CA GLY A 103 -23.41 -13.91 3.47
C GLY A 103 -22.39 -12.87 3.05
N GLU A 104 -22.05 -12.91 1.76
CA GLU A 104 -21.17 -11.94 1.11
C GLU A 104 -21.60 -11.70 -0.33
N SER A 105 -21.28 -10.52 -0.87
CA SER A 105 -21.55 -10.15 -2.26
C SER A 105 -20.56 -9.12 -2.76
N GLU A 106 -20.20 -9.19 -4.04
CA GLU A 106 -19.38 -8.17 -4.69
C GLU A 106 -20.27 -7.11 -5.34
N SER A 107 -19.88 -5.83 -5.23
CA SER A 107 -20.63 -4.71 -5.79
C SER A 107 -19.75 -3.58 -6.28
N HIS A 108 -20.10 -2.99 -7.43
CA HIS A 108 -19.55 -1.70 -7.89
C HIS A 108 -20.13 -0.52 -7.09
N GLN A 109 -21.34 -0.69 -6.53
CA GLN A 109 -22.07 0.33 -5.77
C GLN A 109 -22.34 -0.16 -4.34
N PRO A 110 -21.29 -0.34 -3.52
CA PRO A 110 -21.45 -0.93 -2.20
C PRO A 110 -22.37 -0.12 -1.28
N THR A 111 -22.44 1.20 -1.43
CA THR A 111 -23.32 2.05 -0.64
C THR A 111 -24.81 1.74 -0.91
N GLU A 112 -25.19 1.60 -2.17
CA GLU A 112 -26.57 1.25 -2.52
C GLU A 112 -26.90 -0.18 -2.08
N PHE A 113 -25.97 -1.12 -2.27
CA PHE A 113 -26.14 -2.49 -1.81
C PHE A 113 -26.33 -2.57 -0.29
N VAL A 114 -25.54 -1.79 0.49
CA VAL A 114 -25.69 -1.73 1.95
C VAL A 114 -27.03 -1.12 2.37
N LYS A 115 -27.54 -0.11 1.65
CA LYS A 115 -28.88 0.44 1.92
C LYS A 115 -29.98 -0.61 1.72
N GLU A 116 -29.93 -1.36 0.60
CA GLU A 116 -30.87 -2.45 0.35
C GLU A 116 -30.79 -3.53 1.43
N LEU A 117 -29.57 -3.89 1.83
CA LEU A 117 -29.33 -4.87 2.88
C LEU A 117 -29.88 -4.39 4.24
N SER A 118 -29.61 -3.12 4.60
CA SER A 118 -30.16 -2.50 5.81
C SER A 118 -31.67 -2.49 5.85
N ALA A 119 -32.33 -2.27 4.72
CA ALA A 119 -33.79 -2.37 4.62
C ALA A 119 -34.30 -3.79 4.89
N LYS A 120 -33.59 -4.84 4.45
CA LYS A 120 -33.94 -6.24 4.72
C LYS A 120 -33.81 -6.61 6.20
N TYR A 121 -32.83 -5.99 6.90
CA TYR A 121 -32.60 -6.21 8.33
C TYR A 121 -33.40 -5.25 9.23
N ASN A 122 -34.22 -4.38 8.65
CA ASN A 122 -34.96 -3.33 9.36
C ASN A 122 -34.08 -2.42 10.22
N GLY A 123 -32.86 -2.14 9.73
CA GLY A 123 -31.89 -1.27 10.42
C GLY A 123 -30.46 -1.72 10.26
N GLU A 124 -29.77 -1.94 11.36
CA GLU A 124 -28.36 -2.30 11.36
C GLU A 124 -28.10 -3.73 10.86
N VAL A 125 -27.15 -3.87 9.93
CA VAL A 125 -26.76 -5.15 9.36
C VAL A 125 -25.67 -5.79 10.25
N PRO A 126 -25.91 -6.99 10.82
CA PRO A 126 -24.95 -7.63 11.71
C PRO A 126 -23.62 -7.94 11.01
N GLU A 127 -22.50 -7.60 11.67
CA GLU A 127 -21.13 -7.88 11.22
C GLU A 127 -20.80 -7.31 9.84
N LEU A 128 -21.44 -6.18 9.48
CA LEU A 128 -21.23 -5.54 8.18
C LEU A 128 -19.77 -5.10 8.00
N GLN A 129 -19.20 -5.51 6.87
CA GLN A 129 -17.89 -5.07 6.40
C GLN A 129 -17.99 -4.70 4.92
N VAL A 130 -17.39 -3.60 4.53
CA VAL A 130 -17.22 -3.20 3.12
C VAL A 130 -15.72 -3.15 2.83
N ILE A 131 -15.22 -4.10 2.07
CA ILE A 131 -13.81 -4.33 1.81
C ILE A 131 -13.53 -3.97 0.35
N ARG A 132 -12.64 -2.99 0.12
CA ARG A 132 -12.10 -2.73 -1.22
C ARG A 132 -10.81 -3.52 -1.40
N PRO A 133 -10.49 -3.97 -2.63
CA PRO A 133 -9.26 -4.68 -2.89
C PRO A 133 -8.03 -3.88 -2.42
N SER A 134 -7.14 -4.55 -1.71
CA SER A 134 -5.85 -4.01 -1.31
C SER A 134 -4.93 -3.85 -2.53
N LEU A 135 -3.82 -3.14 -2.38
CA LEU A 135 -2.80 -3.10 -3.43
C LEU A 135 -2.19 -4.48 -3.67
N GLU A 136 -2.14 -5.33 -2.64
CA GLU A 136 -1.69 -6.72 -2.72
C GLU A 136 -2.62 -7.57 -3.59
N ASP A 137 -3.94 -7.47 -3.40
CA ASP A 137 -4.91 -8.18 -4.23
C ASP A 137 -4.78 -7.80 -5.72
N ILE A 138 -4.54 -6.52 -5.99
CA ILE A 138 -4.34 -6.03 -7.35
C ILE A 138 -3.02 -6.55 -7.92
N TYR A 139 -1.94 -6.48 -7.15
CA TYR A 139 -0.63 -6.96 -7.57
C TYR A 139 -0.68 -8.46 -7.94
N LEU A 140 -1.26 -9.30 -7.10
CA LEU A 140 -1.40 -10.75 -7.36
C LEU A 140 -2.17 -11.03 -8.65
N ARG A 141 -3.24 -10.30 -8.90
CA ARG A 141 -3.99 -10.40 -10.18
C ARG A 141 -3.14 -10.02 -11.39
N MET A 142 -2.28 -9.00 -11.26
CA MET A 142 -1.43 -8.50 -12.36
C MET A 142 -0.31 -9.48 -12.72
N ILE A 143 0.22 -10.22 -11.75
CA ILE A 143 1.30 -11.19 -11.99
C ILE A 143 0.79 -12.59 -12.34
N GLY A 144 -0.53 -12.80 -12.33
CA GLY A 144 -1.19 -14.03 -12.78
C GLY A 144 -1.30 -15.12 -11.71
N GLU A 145 -1.29 -14.76 -10.45
CA GLU A 145 -1.58 -15.66 -9.31
C GLU A 145 -3.00 -15.45 -8.76
#